data_d5fe0396c36ddc085f6e6e1a5df6314d
#
_entry.id   d5fe0396c36ddc085f6e6e1a5df6314d
#
_cell.length_a   1.000
_cell.length_b   1.000
_cell.length_c   1.000
_cell.angle_alpha   90.00
_cell.angle_beta   90.00
_cell.angle_gamma   90.00
#
_symmetry.space_group_name_H-M   'P 1'
#
loop_
_entity.id
_entity.type
_entity.pdbx_description
1 polymer ?
#
loop_
_entity_poly.entity_id
_entity_poly.type
_entity_poly.pdbx_seq_one_letter_code
_entity_poly.pdbx_strand_id
1 'polypeptide(L)'
;MRGKVLALVILFVCAAPPLLSAATPFVVQETYRGLSLGAIGLRPGVKLDIAPLETGKAMARLKEAIDILHRKSPFSIRAIETLQSAGNVVIVYDPHFPKSRFSGLTIAAYFPEYYQAGGSSKQFVTVVGRYGAKWPAAELAAVLVHELVGHGMQRYRGRLEHVRTIDLECEAYLYEERAYQDIGLDKLSTEMIKFRRTLEDNWCKTFRMHTRRSHPSSVALWERLNPDVPGILKVYLDYIEVLRKNGAARKAIDIERREGLRR
;
A
#
# COMPACT_ATOMS: atom_id res chain seq x y z
N MET A 1 -7.79 24.26 -15.46
CA MET A 1 -7.35 24.34 -14.04
C MET A 1 -6.18 23.39 -13.90
N ARG A 2 -4.96 23.92 -13.66
CA ARG A 2 -3.73 23.11 -13.57
C ARG A 2 -3.69 22.42 -12.20
N GLY A 3 -4.04 21.15 -12.14
CA GLY A 3 -3.91 20.33 -10.94
C GLY A 3 -2.43 20.13 -10.61
N LYS A 4 -1.98 20.68 -9.48
CA LYS A 4 -0.66 20.35 -8.92
C LYS A 4 -0.78 18.97 -8.27
N VAL A 5 -0.33 17.92 -8.95
CA VAL A 5 -0.11 16.61 -8.33
C VAL A 5 1.13 16.74 -7.46
N LEU A 6 0.92 16.79 -6.16
CA LEU A 6 1.99 16.83 -5.17
C LEU A 6 2.42 15.38 -4.91
N ALA A 7 3.73 15.12 -4.98
CA ALA A 7 4.28 13.80 -4.66
C ALA A 7 3.87 13.40 -3.25
N LEU A 8 3.19 12.28 -3.13
CA LEU A 8 2.72 11.71 -1.88
C LEU A 8 3.92 11.17 -1.09
N VAL A 9 4.24 11.78 0.03
CA VAL A 9 5.16 11.22 1.02
C VAL A 9 4.30 10.47 2.04
N ILE A 10 4.20 9.16 1.90
CA ILE A 10 3.58 8.31 2.91
C ILE A 10 4.65 8.01 3.96
N LEU A 11 4.57 8.67 5.12
CA LEU A 11 5.37 8.34 6.29
C LEU A 11 4.60 7.30 7.10
N PHE A 12 5.03 6.06 7.01
CA PHE A 12 4.56 4.99 7.88
C PHE A 12 5.18 5.21 9.27
N VAL A 13 4.42 5.81 10.17
CA VAL A 13 4.79 5.86 11.58
C VAL A 13 4.15 4.65 12.25
N CYS A 14 4.95 3.61 12.54
CA CYS A 14 4.58 2.57 13.50
C CYS A 14 4.46 3.20 14.89
N ALA A 15 3.35 3.90 15.14
CA ALA A 15 2.97 4.33 16.49
C ALA A 15 2.09 3.25 17.09
N ALA A 16 2.38 2.88 18.34
CA ALA A 16 1.53 1.99 19.13
C ALA A 16 0.06 2.43 19.01
N PRO A 17 -0.87 1.49 18.83
CA PRO A 17 -2.26 1.85 18.62
C PRO A 17 -2.79 2.59 19.86
N PRO A 18 -3.47 3.73 19.69
CA PRO A 18 -4.29 4.26 20.78
C PRO A 18 -5.34 3.20 21.06
N LEU A 19 -5.57 2.90 22.34
CA LEU A 19 -6.69 2.09 22.82
C LEU A 19 -7.95 2.54 22.06
N LEU A 20 -8.40 1.70 21.12
CA LEU A 20 -9.58 1.97 20.30
C LEU A 20 -10.80 1.93 21.21
N SER A 21 -11.30 3.11 21.54
CA SER A 21 -12.68 3.34 21.94
C SER A 21 -13.60 2.63 20.94
N ALA A 22 -14.70 2.10 21.46
CA ALA A 22 -15.75 1.34 20.78
C ALA A 22 -15.81 1.54 19.25
N ALA A 23 -15.75 0.46 18.51
CA ALA A 23 -15.74 0.46 17.04
C ALA A 23 -16.81 1.44 16.51
N THR A 24 -16.37 2.44 15.75
CA THR A 24 -17.30 3.37 15.08
C THR A 24 -18.12 2.52 14.10
N PRO A 25 -19.45 2.41 14.29
CA PRO A 25 -20.25 1.51 13.48
C PRO A 25 -20.23 1.96 12.02
N PHE A 26 -20.13 1.00 11.11
CA PHE A 26 -20.35 1.25 9.70
C PHE A 26 -21.79 1.72 9.47
N VAL A 27 -21.96 2.77 8.68
CA VAL A 27 -23.27 3.21 8.19
C VAL A 27 -23.67 2.46 6.92
N VAL A 28 -22.70 1.91 6.21
CA VAL A 28 -22.88 1.01 5.06
C VAL A 28 -21.88 -0.13 5.19
N GLN A 29 -22.33 -1.35 4.97
CA GLN A 29 -21.49 -2.52 4.83
C GLN A 29 -22.08 -3.43 3.77
N GLU A 30 -21.25 -3.86 2.82
CA GLU A 30 -21.66 -4.74 1.72
C GLU A 30 -20.50 -5.62 1.27
N THR A 31 -20.81 -6.70 0.58
CA THR A 31 -19.81 -7.52 -0.12
C THR A 31 -19.85 -7.18 -1.61
N TYR A 32 -18.69 -6.88 -2.18
CA TYR A 32 -18.54 -6.58 -3.59
C TYR A 32 -17.35 -7.34 -4.18
N ARG A 33 -17.58 -8.19 -5.18
CA ARG A 33 -16.54 -9.05 -5.78
C ARG A 33 -15.72 -9.85 -4.77
N GLY A 34 -16.38 -10.33 -3.72
CA GLY A 34 -15.71 -11.08 -2.64
C GLY A 34 -14.92 -10.22 -1.65
N LEU A 35 -14.92 -8.89 -1.80
CA LEU A 35 -14.33 -7.94 -0.86
C LEU A 35 -15.39 -7.43 0.11
N SER A 36 -15.04 -7.24 1.37
CA SER A 36 -15.88 -6.54 2.33
C SER A 36 -15.68 -5.03 2.17
N LEU A 37 -16.71 -4.31 1.79
CA LEU A 37 -16.70 -2.86 1.70
C LEU A 37 -17.47 -2.26 2.87
N GLY A 38 -16.88 -1.26 3.53
CA GLY A 38 -17.51 -0.55 4.62
C GLY A 38 -17.37 0.97 4.48
N ALA A 39 -18.32 1.71 5.03
CA ALA A 39 -18.21 3.16 5.13
C ALA A 39 -18.55 3.64 6.54
N ILE A 40 -17.73 4.53 7.05
CA ILE A 40 -17.95 5.23 8.32
C ILE A 40 -18.73 6.51 8.02
N GLY A 41 -19.76 6.79 8.85
CA GLY A 41 -20.56 7.99 8.75
C GLY A 41 -19.78 9.26 9.16
N LEU A 42 -20.13 10.39 8.55
CA LEU A 42 -19.62 11.69 8.99
C LEU A 42 -20.18 12.01 10.37
N ARG A 43 -19.30 12.29 11.33
CA ARG A 43 -19.70 12.70 12.68
C ARG A 43 -20.20 14.13 12.67
N PRO A 44 -21.37 14.43 13.30
CA PRO A 44 -21.86 15.79 13.43
C PRO A 44 -20.84 16.71 14.12
N GLY A 45 -20.74 17.96 13.66
CA GLY A 45 -19.88 18.98 14.26
C GLY A 45 -18.38 18.86 13.97
N VAL A 46 -17.92 17.83 13.28
CA VAL A 46 -16.49 17.71 12.89
C VAL A 46 -16.21 18.65 11.72
N LYS A 47 -15.28 19.57 11.92
CA LYS A 47 -14.74 20.42 10.84
C LYS A 47 -13.64 19.68 10.11
N LEU A 48 -13.79 19.51 8.81
CA LEU A 48 -12.78 18.91 7.92
C LEU A 48 -12.23 20.00 7.01
N ASP A 49 -10.99 19.84 6.59
CA ASP A 49 -10.28 20.78 5.69
C ASP A 49 -10.85 20.78 4.25
N ILE A 50 -11.41 19.66 3.82
CA ILE A 50 -12.23 19.56 2.61
C ILE A 50 -13.54 18.83 2.91
N ALA A 51 -14.61 19.19 2.21
CA ALA A 51 -15.85 18.46 2.29
C ALA A 51 -15.66 17.03 1.78
N PRO A 52 -16.00 15.98 2.54
CA PRO A 52 -15.90 14.60 2.07
C PRO A 52 -16.96 14.33 0.99
N LEU A 53 -16.78 13.26 0.22
CA LEU A 53 -17.85 12.74 -0.61
C LEU A 53 -18.95 12.17 0.30
N GLU A 54 -20.19 12.30 -0.17
CA GLU A 54 -21.31 11.56 0.39
C GLU A 54 -21.02 10.06 0.34
N THR A 55 -21.44 9.32 1.37
CA THR A 55 -21.15 7.89 1.55
C THR A 55 -21.50 7.08 0.30
N GLY A 56 -22.70 7.26 -0.27
CA GLY A 56 -23.11 6.53 -1.47
C GLY A 56 -22.21 6.78 -2.67
N LYS A 57 -21.78 8.03 -2.88
CA LYS A 57 -20.85 8.40 -3.96
C LYS A 57 -19.44 7.83 -3.73
N ALA A 58 -18.97 7.84 -2.49
CA ALA A 58 -17.68 7.26 -2.13
C ALA A 58 -17.68 5.74 -2.37
N MET A 59 -18.72 5.03 -1.95
CA MET A 59 -18.87 3.60 -2.19
C MET A 59 -18.97 3.27 -3.68
N ALA A 60 -19.68 4.07 -4.46
CA ALA A 60 -19.71 3.93 -5.92
C ALA A 60 -18.32 4.10 -6.55
N ARG A 61 -17.53 5.07 -6.09
CA ARG A 61 -16.15 5.29 -6.54
C ARG A 61 -15.24 4.12 -6.20
N LEU A 62 -15.35 3.53 -5.01
CA LEU A 62 -14.61 2.32 -4.65
C LEU A 62 -14.96 1.14 -5.55
N LYS A 63 -16.25 0.91 -5.80
CA LYS A 63 -16.70 -0.15 -6.71
C LYS A 63 -16.18 0.06 -8.13
N GLU A 64 -16.23 1.29 -8.65
CA GLU A 64 -15.68 1.64 -9.95
C GLU A 64 -14.16 1.33 -10.04
N ALA A 65 -13.39 1.68 -9.02
CA ALA A 65 -11.96 1.37 -8.96
C ALA A 65 -11.71 -0.15 -8.92
N ILE A 66 -12.47 -0.90 -8.14
CA ILE A 66 -12.39 -2.37 -8.08
C ILE A 66 -12.76 -2.98 -9.44
N ASP A 67 -13.78 -2.47 -10.11
CA ASP A 67 -14.18 -2.93 -11.46
C ASP A 67 -13.09 -2.70 -12.49
N ILE A 68 -12.38 -1.58 -12.41
CA ILE A 68 -11.23 -1.31 -13.28
C ILE A 68 -10.14 -2.37 -13.07
N LEU A 69 -9.82 -2.72 -11.82
CA LEU A 69 -8.85 -3.77 -11.52
C LEU A 69 -9.30 -5.12 -12.09
N HIS A 70 -10.54 -5.51 -11.87
CA HIS A 70 -11.08 -6.77 -12.41
C HIS A 70 -11.02 -6.86 -13.93
N ARG A 71 -11.30 -5.76 -14.62
CA ARG A 71 -11.26 -5.75 -16.09
C ARG A 71 -9.85 -5.66 -16.67
N LYS A 72 -8.92 -4.99 -15.98
CA LYS A 72 -7.66 -4.58 -16.59
C LYS A 72 -6.40 -5.16 -15.94
N SER A 73 -6.43 -5.53 -14.65
CA SER A 73 -5.23 -5.99 -13.94
C SER A 73 -5.34 -7.42 -13.39
N PRO A 74 -5.27 -8.45 -14.25
CA PRO A 74 -5.30 -9.84 -13.80
C PRO A 74 -4.18 -10.16 -12.79
N PHE A 75 -3.06 -9.45 -12.88
CA PHE A 75 -1.96 -9.61 -11.94
C PHE A 75 -2.35 -9.19 -10.52
N SER A 76 -2.98 -8.02 -10.38
CA SER A 76 -3.45 -7.52 -9.07
C SER A 76 -4.60 -8.37 -8.53
N ILE A 77 -5.50 -8.83 -9.39
CA ILE A 77 -6.64 -9.67 -8.98
C ILE A 77 -6.16 -11.01 -8.42
N ARG A 78 -5.21 -11.70 -9.04
CA ARG A 78 -4.63 -12.93 -8.47
C ARG A 78 -4.00 -12.73 -7.09
N ALA A 79 -3.38 -11.58 -6.86
CA ALA A 79 -2.86 -11.26 -5.54
C ALA A 79 -3.99 -11.01 -4.52
N ILE A 80 -5.05 -10.31 -4.90
CA ILE A 80 -6.25 -10.12 -4.07
C ILE A 80 -6.90 -11.46 -3.73
N GLU A 81 -7.08 -12.36 -4.69
CA GLU A 81 -7.60 -13.72 -4.48
C GLU A 81 -6.73 -14.51 -3.50
N THR A 82 -5.40 -14.35 -3.56
CA THR A 82 -4.48 -14.94 -2.59
C THR A 82 -4.75 -14.41 -1.18
N LEU A 83 -4.98 -13.11 -1.02
CA LEU A 83 -5.32 -12.51 0.27
C LEU A 83 -6.69 -12.98 0.77
N GLN A 84 -7.69 -13.09 -0.12
CA GLN A 84 -9.03 -13.58 0.19
C GLN A 84 -9.00 -15.05 0.66
N SER A 85 -8.13 -15.89 0.09
CA SER A 85 -7.96 -17.27 0.55
C SER A 85 -7.31 -17.37 1.93
N ALA A 86 -6.56 -16.33 2.35
CA ALA A 86 -5.84 -16.28 3.61
C ALA A 86 -6.59 -15.54 4.73
N GLY A 87 -7.64 -14.80 4.39
CA GLY A 87 -8.39 -14.03 5.36
C GLY A 87 -9.40 -13.07 4.75
N ASN A 88 -9.95 -12.20 5.57
CA ASN A 88 -10.94 -11.22 5.13
C ASN A 88 -10.25 -9.97 4.55
N VAL A 89 -10.61 -9.62 3.33
CA VAL A 89 -10.11 -8.42 2.65
C VAL A 89 -11.16 -7.32 2.75
N VAL A 90 -10.78 -6.22 3.39
CA VAL A 90 -11.70 -5.13 3.76
C VAL A 90 -11.21 -3.81 3.18
N ILE A 91 -12.08 -3.06 2.55
CA ILE A 91 -11.84 -1.68 2.13
C ILE A 91 -12.84 -0.79 2.84
N VAL A 92 -12.34 0.20 3.60
CA VAL A 92 -13.14 1.11 4.40
C VAL A 92 -13.05 2.52 3.84
N TYR A 93 -14.18 3.14 3.55
CA TYR A 93 -14.25 4.59 3.39
C TYR A 93 -14.39 5.25 4.75
N ASP A 94 -13.43 6.10 5.14
CA ASP A 94 -13.51 6.93 6.34
C ASP A 94 -13.38 8.42 5.97
N PRO A 95 -14.47 9.21 6.05
CA PRO A 95 -14.43 10.64 5.76
C PRO A 95 -13.52 11.43 6.71
N HIS A 96 -13.20 10.90 7.89
CA HIS A 96 -12.31 11.54 8.87
C HIS A 96 -10.83 11.23 8.63
N PHE A 97 -10.52 10.29 7.73
CA PHE A 97 -9.15 9.96 7.37
C PHE A 97 -8.64 10.88 6.23
N PRO A 98 -7.38 11.36 6.27
CA PRO A 98 -6.42 11.20 7.35
C PRO A 98 -6.76 12.07 8.57
N LYS A 99 -6.38 11.61 9.76
CA LYS A 99 -6.45 12.42 10.98
C LYS A 99 -5.37 13.52 10.92
N SER A 100 -5.58 14.64 11.62
CA SER A 100 -4.70 15.82 11.58
C SER A 100 -3.21 15.56 11.84
N ARG A 101 -2.88 14.46 12.53
CA ARG A 101 -1.47 14.06 12.78
C ARG A 101 -0.71 13.50 11.57
N PHE A 102 -1.42 13.19 10.48
CA PHE A 102 -0.77 12.79 9.23
C PHE A 102 -0.42 14.05 8.45
N SER A 103 0.88 14.24 8.17
CA SER A 103 1.34 15.33 7.33
C SER A 103 1.16 15.00 5.86
N GLY A 104 0.55 15.91 5.11
CA GLY A 104 0.39 15.78 3.67
C GLY A 104 -0.95 15.19 3.21
N LEU A 105 -1.07 15.04 1.91
CA LEU A 105 -2.25 14.50 1.25
C LEU A 105 -2.19 12.98 1.26
N THR A 106 -2.91 12.35 2.19
CA THR A 106 -3.00 10.88 2.26
C THR A 106 -4.28 10.42 1.58
N ILE A 107 -4.13 9.60 0.53
CA ILE A 107 -5.23 9.09 -0.29
C ILE A 107 -5.88 7.87 0.36
N ALA A 108 -5.03 6.88 0.69
CA ALA A 108 -5.40 5.66 1.37
C ALA A 108 -4.28 5.23 2.31
N ALA A 109 -4.50 4.21 3.13
CA ALA A 109 -3.46 3.55 3.91
C ALA A 109 -3.87 2.13 4.30
N TYR A 110 -2.88 1.26 4.43
CA TYR A 110 -3.05 -0.09 4.93
C TYR A 110 -3.01 -0.11 6.46
N PHE A 111 -4.14 -0.48 7.10
CA PHE A 111 -4.27 -0.57 8.54
C PHE A 111 -4.90 -1.88 8.97
N PRO A 112 -4.12 -2.94 9.16
CA PRO A 112 -4.66 -4.27 9.50
C PRO A 112 -5.43 -4.31 10.83
N GLU A 113 -5.15 -3.38 11.75
CA GLU A 113 -5.81 -3.29 13.04
C GLU A 113 -6.97 -2.27 13.07
N TYR A 114 -7.25 -1.58 11.96
CA TYR A 114 -8.24 -0.50 11.94
C TYR A 114 -9.66 -0.99 12.19
N TYR A 115 -9.95 -2.20 11.73
CA TYR A 115 -11.23 -2.84 11.90
C TYR A 115 -11.04 -4.28 12.38
N GLN A 116 -11.34 -4.51 13.65
CA GLN A 116 -11.44 -5.86 14.20
C GLN A 116 -12.91 -6.26 14.25
N ALA A 117 -13.42 -6.87 13.19
CA ALA A 117 -14.63 -7.66 13.29
C ALA A 117 -14.29 -8.85 14.19
N GLY A 118 -14.99 -9.00 15.31
CA GLY A 118 -14.75 -10.08 16.26
C GLY A 118 -14.66 -11.44 15.56
N GLY A 119 -13.44 -11.99 15.49
CA GLY A 119 -13.15 -13.25 14.83
C GLY A 119 -11.66 -13.50 14.77
N SER A 120 -11.26 -14.76 14.75
CA SER A 120 -9.86 -15.21 14.69
C SER A 120 -9.24 -15.13 13.28
N SER A 121 -9.99 -14.71 12.27
CA SER A 121 -9.51 -14.66 10.89
C SER A 121 -8.58 -13.47 10.64
N LYS A 122 -7.51 -13.72 9.91
CA LYS A 122 -6.58 -12.69 9.45
C LYS A 122 -7.32 -11.65 8.61
N GLN A 123 -7.05 -10.38 8.85
CA GLN A 123 -7.69 -9.29 8.11
C GLN A 123 -6.65 -8.49 7.32
N PHE A 124 -7.03 -8.06 6.13
CA PHE A 124 -6.28 -7.19 5.24
C PHE A 124 -7.12 -5.94 5.01
N VAL A 125 -6.82 -4.86 5.73
CA VAL A 125 -7.68 -3.67 5.76
C VAL A 125 -6.99 -2.49 5.12
N THR A 126 -7.65 -1.90 4.12
CA THR A 126 -7.25 -0.63 3.50
C THR A 126 -8.30 0.43 3.80
N VAL A 127 -7.85 1.59 4.29
CA VAL A 127 -8.71 2.74 4.56
C VAL A 127 -8.52 3.78 3.47
N VAL A 128 -9.60 4.18 2.83
CA VAL A 128 -9.64 5.27 1.84
C VAL A 128 -10.25 6.50 2.48
N GLY A 129 -9.52 7.62 2.42
CA GLY A 129 -9.91 8.86 3.06
C GLY A 129 -10.73 9.79 2.17
N ARG A 130 -11.08 10.95 2.76
CA ARG A 130 -11.82 12.02 2.07
C ARG A 130 -11.14 12.54 0.80
N TYR A 131 -9.80 12.50 0.74
CA TYR A 131 -9.05 12.86 -0.47
C TYR A 131 -9.15 11.75 -1.52
N GLY A 132 -8.91 10.51 -1.11
CA GLY A 132 -8.85 9.36 -2.01
C GLY A 132 -10.16 9.07 -2.72
N ALA A 133 -11.28 9.20 -1.99
CA ALA A 133 -12.60 9.00 -2.59
C ALA A 133 -12.92 10.02 -3.70
N LYS A 134 -12.22 11.16 -3.76
CA LYS A 134 -12.38 12.18 -4.81
C LYS A 134 -11.46 11.98 -6.01
N TRP A 135 -10.51 11.08 -5.93
CA TRP A 135 -9.62 10.80 -7.04
C TRP A 135 -10.35 10.10 -8.20
N PRO A 136 -9.87 10.26 -9.42
CA PRO A 136 -10.35 9.45 -10.53
C PRO A 136 -10.24 7.97 -10.21
N ALA A 137 -11.23 7.18 -10.62
CA ALA A 137 -11.31 5.77 -10.24
C ALA A 137 -10.09 4.95 -10.72
N ALA A 138 -9.50 5.31 -11.87
CA ALA A 138 -8.33 4.62 -12.40
C ALA A 138 -7.08 4.81 -11.51
N GLU A 139 -6.84 6.03 -11.03
CA GLU A 139 -5.73 6.33 -10.14
C GLU A 139 -6.00 5.75 -8.73
N LEU A 140 -7.25 5.84 -8.25
CA LEU A 140 -7.63 5.19 -6.99
C LEU A 140 -7.44 3.67 -7.06
N ALA A 141 -7.72 3.04 -8.20
CA ALA A 141 -7.47 1.62 -8.41
C ALA A 141 -5.99 1.26 -8.22
N ALA A 142 -5.06 2.05 -8.77
CA ALA A 142 -3.63 1.84 -8.59
C ALA A 142 -3.19 2.05 -7.12
N VAL A 143 -3.73 3.06 -6.44
CA VAL A 143 -3.48 3.27 -5.00
C VAL A 143 -4.03 2.11 -4.16
N LEU A 144 -5.20 1.57 -4.50
CA LEU A 144 -5.70 0.35 -3.83
C LEU A 144 -4.77 -0.84 -4.04
N VAL A 145 -4.11 -0.96 -5.19
CA VAL A 145 -3.10 -2.00 -5.40
C VAL A 145 -1.87 -1.76 -4.52
N HIS A 146 -1.39 -0.53 -4.39
CA HIS A 146 -0.30 -0.19 -3.47
C HIS A 146 -0.63 -0.66 -2.04
N GLU A 147 -1.74 -0.21 -1.51
CA GLU A 147 -2.11 -0.44 -0.11
C GLU A 147 -2.56 -1.89 0.13
N LEU A 148 -3.53 -2.37 -0.66
CA LEU A 148 -4.12 -3.67 -0.44
C LEU A 148 -3.23 -4.81 -0.92
N VAL A 149 -2.68 -4.71 -2.15
CA VAL A 149 -1.85 -5.78 -2.69
C VAL A 149 -0.42 -5.65 -2.16
N GLY A 150 0.19 -4.48 -2.25
CA GLY A 150 1.55 -4.24 -1.77
C GLY A 150 1.71 -4.62 -0.29
N HIS A 151 1.10 -3.85 0.59
CA HIS A 151 1.19 -4.07 2.04
C HIS A 151 0.43 -5.31 2.52
N GLY A 152 -0.68 -5.66 1.87
CA GLY A 152 -1.39 -6.90 2.16
C GLY A 152 -0.55 -8.14 1.90
N MET A 153 0.16 -8.22 0.78
CA MET A 153 1.07 -9.33 0.47
C MET A 153 2.28 -9.37 1.41
N GLN A 154 2.77 -8.22 1.87
CA GLN A 154 3.82 -8.15 2.90
C GLN A 154 3.32 -8.74 4.22
N ARG A 155 2.11 -8.39 4.65
CA ARG A 155 1.47 -9.00 5.84
C ARG A 155 1.23 -10.49 5.64
N TYR A 156 0.72 -10.89 4.49
CA TYR A 156 0.51 -12.30 4.17
C TYR A 156 1.79 -13.12 4.33
N ARG A 157 2.92 -12.56 3.89
CA ARG A 157 4.26 -13.17 3.97
C ARG A 157 4.99 -12.93 5.29
N GLY A 158 4.37 -12.28 6.28
CA GLY A 158 4.97 -12.01 7.60
C GLY A 158 6.14 -11.04 7.58
N ARG A 159 6.18 -10.08 6.63
CA ARG A 159 7.32 -9.18 6.44
C ARG A 159 7.20 -7.81 7.10
N LEU A 160 6.00 -7.39 7.49
CA LEU A 160 5.76 -6.04 8.03
C LEU A 160 6.59 -5.70 9.26
N GLU A 161 6.91 -6.70 10.10
CA GLU A 161 7.64 -6.49 11.36
C GLU A 161 9.17 -6.60 11.21
N HIS A 162 9.67 -7.12 10.09
CA HIS A 162 11.08 -7.52 9.96
C HIS A 162 11.82 -6.82 8.81
N VAL A 163 11.10 -6.10 7.96
CA VAL A 163 11.66 -5.39 6.81
C VAL A 163 11.57 -3.88 7.06
N ARG A 164 12.57 -3.12 6.59
CA ARG A 164 12.58 -1.66 6.75
C ARG A 164 11.43 -1.04 5.96
N THR A 165 10.83 0.00 6.50
CA THR A 165 9.72 0.72 5.84
C THR A 165 10.04 1.11 4.39
N ILE A 166 11.26 1.62 4.13
CA ILE A 166 11.68 2.03 2.79
C ILE A 166 11.65 0.86 1.78
N ASP A 167 11.98 -0.35 2.22
CA ASP A 167 11.95 -1.52 1.36
C ASP A 167 10.50 -2.03 1.18
N LEU A 168 9.68 -1.95 2.22
CA LEU A 168 8.24 -2.26 2.11
C LEU A 168 7.56 -1.34 1.10
N GLU A 169 7.83 -0.03 1.18
CA GLU A 169 7.33 0.95 0.23
C GLU A 169 7.81 0.66 -1.20
N CYS A 170 9.08 0.30 -1.39
CA CYS A 170 9.57 -0.08 -2.71
C CYS A 170 8.74 -1.22 -3.32
N GLU A 171 8.47 -2.28 -2.56
CA GLU A 171 7.63 -3.38 -3.05
C GLU A 171 6.21 -2.93 -3.38
N ALA A 172 5.57 -2.13 -2.51
CA ALA A 172 4.22 -1.64 -2.72
C ALA A 172 4.13 -0.76 -3.98
N TYR A 173 5.10 0.13 -4.20
CA TYR A 173 5.18 0.94 -5.41
C TYR A 173 5.46 0.12 -6.68
N LEU A 174 6.15 -1.01 -6.60
CA LEU A 174 6.28 -1.91 -7.75
C LEU A 174 4.93 -2.53 -8.14
N TYR A 175 4.12 -2.92 -7.17
CA TYR A 175 2.75 -3.37 -7.45
C TYR A 175 1.89 -2.26 -8.07
N GLU A 176 2.01 -1.04 -7.57
CA GLU A 176 1.32 0.14 -8.11
C GLU A 176 1.78 0.47 -9.54
N GLU A 177 3.08 0.41 -9.83
CA GLU A 177 3.63 0.57 -11.19
C GLU A 177 3.02 -0.45 -12.15
N ARG A 178 2.85 -1.69 -11.71
CA ARG A 178 2.19 -2.72 -12.52
C ARG A 178 0.72 -2.39 -12.75
N ALA A 179 0.01 -1.90 -11.74
CA ALA A 179 -1.38 -1.49 -11.90
C ALA A 179 -1.51 -0.34 -12.91
N TYR A 180 -0.63 0.66 -12.88
CA TYR A 180 -0.61 1.74 -13.87
C TYR A 180 -0.44 1.23 -15.30
N GLN A 181 0.45 0.23 -15.51
CA GLN A 181 0.62 -0.41 -16.82
C GLN A 181 -0.66 -1.13 -17.27
N ASP A 182 -1.21 -1.97 -16.40
CA ASP A 182 -2.38 -2.79 -16.70
C ASP A 182 -3.62 -1.93 -16.99
N ILE A 183 -3.80 -0.83 -16.25
CA ILE A 183 -4.91 0.12 -16.44
C ILE A 183 -4.74 0.91 -17.75
N GLY A 184 -3.51 1.09 -18.22
CA GLY A 184 -3.19 1.81 -19.44
C GLY A 184 -3.11 3.31 -19.23
N LEU A 185 -2.58 3.77 -18.08
CA LEU A 185 -2.31 5.19 -17.87
C LEU A 185 -1.14 5.65 -18.75
N ASP A 186 -1.21 6.91 -19.18
CA ASP A 186 -0.19 7.51 -20.05
C ASP A 186 1.15 7.64 -19.30
N LYS A 187 2.08 6.75 -19.62
CA LYS A 187 3.41 6.68 -18.99
C LYS A 187 4.33 7.86 -19.34
N LEU A 188 3.97 8.64 -20.35
CA LEU A 188 4.70 9.83 -20.77
C LEU A 188 4.10 11.12 -20.18
N SER A 189 2.99 11.04 -19.45
CA SER A 189 2.47 12.17 -18.71
C SER A 189 3.47 12.66 -17.66
N THR A 190 3.44 13.95 -17.36
CA THR A 190 4.34 14.58 -16.36
C THR A 190 4.23 13.89 -15.00
N GLU A 191 3.02 13.51 -14.61
CA GLU A 191 2.72 12.83 -13.34
C GLU A 191 3.37 11.47 -13.29
N MET A 192 3.23 10.67 -14.35
CA MET A 192 3.81 9.32 -14.41
C MET A 192 5.33 9.32 -14.50
N ILE A 193 5.91 10.28 -15.22
CA ILE A 193 7.38 10.47 -15.24
C ILE A 193 7.89 10.83 -13.83
N LYS A 194 7.18 11.71 -13.13
CA LYS A 194 7.54 12.08 -11.75
C LYS A 194 7.39 10.90 -10.80
N PHE A 195 6.29 10.17 -10.90
CA PHE A 195 6.08 8.94 -10.13
C PHE A 195 7.24 7.96 -10.34
N ARG A 196 7.59 7.70 -11.59
CA ARG A 196 8.67 6.76 -11.93
C ARG A 196 10.02 7.19 -11.37
N ARG A 197 10.37 8.48 -11.44
CA ARG A 197 11.60 9.01 -10.84
C ARG A 197 11.58 8.85 -9.31
N THR A 198 10.47 9.15 -8.68
CA THR A 198 10.32 9.00 -7.22
C THR A 198 10.47 7.53 -6.80
N LEU A 199 9.85 6.62 -7.53
CA LEU A 199 10.01 5.19 -7.32
C LEU A 199 11.49 4.78 -7.40
N GLU A 200 12.17 5.14 -8.48
CA GLU A 200 13.53 4.69 -8.76
C GLU A 200 14.61 5.34 -7.88
N ASP A 201 14.49 6.63 -7.61
CA ASP A 201 15.54 7.42 -6.96
C ASP A 201 15.35 7.52 -5.44
N ASN A 202 14.15 7.32 -4.94
CA ASN A 202 13.85 7.38 -3.51
C ASN A 202 13.52 5.98 -2.96
N TRP A 203 12.32 5.46 -3.27
CA TRP A 203 11.82 4.25 -2.63
C TRP A 203 12.63 3.01 -2.97
N CYS A 204 12.92 2.77 -4.24
CA CYS A 204 13.65 1.60 -4.70
C CYS A 204 15.15 1.79 -4.90
N LYS A 205 15.72 2.93 -4.51
CA LYS A 205 17.14 3.23 -4.73
C LYS A 205 18.09 2.13 -4.23
N THR A 206 17.90 1.68 -2.99
CA THR A 206 18.74 0.63 -2.38
C THR A 206 18.59 -0.69 -3.11
N PHE A 207 17.36 -1.07 -3.42
CA PHE A 207 17.08 -2.27 -4.18
C PHE A 207 17.68 -2.23 -5.60
N ARG A 208 17.56 -1.11 -6.33
CA ARG A 208 18.20 -0.94 -7.64
C ARG A 208 19.72 -1.04 -7.56
N MET A 209 20.33 -0.49 -6.52
CA MET A 209 21.78 -0.65 -6.30
C MET A 209 22.15 -2.12 -6.05
N HIS A 210 21.35 -2.86 -5.30
CA HIS A 210 21.53 -4.30 -5.10
C HIS A 210 21.40 -5.04 -6.44
N THR A 211 20.36 -4.77 -7.23
CA THR A 211 20.15 -5.39 -8.55
C THR A 211 21.35 -5.18 -9.46
N ARG A 212 21.89 -3.96 -9.54
CA ARG A 212 23.07 -3.66 -10.35
C ARG A 212 24.32 -4.45 -9.96
N ARG A 213 24.48 -4.75 -8.66
CA ARG A 213 25.65 -5.46 -8.11
C ARG A 213 25.51 -6.97 -8.21
N SER A 214 24.35 -7.49 -7.83
CA SER A 214 24.14 -8.93 -7.63
C SER A 214 23.38 -9.60 -8.78
N HIS A 215 22.61 -8.83 -9.56
CA HIS A 215 21.79 -9.32 -10.67
C HIS A 215 21.88 -8.39 -11.88
N PRO A 216 23.09 -8.14 -12.44
CA PRO A 216 23.29 -7.12 -13.50
C PRO A 216 22.43 -7.38 -14.74
N SER A 217 22.16 -8.63 -15.10
CA SER A 217 21.25 -8.99 -16.19
C SER A 217 19.80 -8.56 -15.96
N SER A 218 19.40 -8.37 -14.70
CA SER A 218 18.05 -7.94 -14.34
C SER A 218 17.86 -6.41 -14.41
N VAL A 219 18.93 -5.65 -14.63
CA VAL A 219 18.85 -4.18 -14.80
C VAL A 219 17.94 -3.84 -15.99
N ALA A 220 18.04 -4.60 -17.08
CA ALA A 220 17.19 -4.43 -18.27
C ALA A 220 15.69 -4.57 -18.01
N LEU A 221 15.27 -5.20 -16.90
CA LEU A 221 13.86 -5.28 -16.50
C LEU A 221 13.29 -3.90 -16.13
N TRP A 222 14.14 -2.99 -15.62
CA TRP A 222 13.81 -1.63 -15.26
C TRP A 222 13.83 -0.66 -16.45
N GLU A 223 14.72 -0.90 -17.42
CA GLU A 223 15.04 0.04 -18.50
C GLU A 223 14.02 -0.02 -19.65
N ARG A 224 12.72 0.03 -19.30
CA ARG A 224 11.60 -0.03 -20.24
C ARG A 224 10.57 1.01 -19.84
N LEU A 225 9.82 1.50 -20.82
CA LEU A 225 8.65 2.34 -20.54
C LEU A 225 7.65 1.60 -19.62
N ASN A 226 7.46 0.32 -19.88
CA ASN A 226 6.71 -0.60 -19.02
C ASN A 226 7.69 -1.63 -18.45
N PRO A 227 8.21 -1.43 -17.22
CA PRO A 227 9.12 -2.38 -16.59
C PRO A 227 8.51 -3.78 -16.45
N ASP A 228 9.33 -4.81 -16.48
CA ASP A 228 8.87 -6.16 -16.15
C ASP A 228 8.75 -6.33 -14.63
N VAL A 229 7.67 -5.76 -14.08
CA VAL A 229 7.42 -5.79 -12.63
C VAL A 229 7.39 -7.22 -12.07
N PRO A 230 6.74 -8.23 -12.68
CA PRO A 230 6.83 -9.60 -12.21
C PRO A 230 8.26 -10.13 -12.10
N GLY A 231 9.11 -9.84 -13.09
CA GLY A 231 10.54 -10.20 -13.07
C GLY A 231 11.29 -9.43 -11.98
N ILE A 232 11.05 -8.13 -11.83
CA ILE A 232 11.65 -7.29 -10.79
C ILE A 232 11.27 -7.79 -9.39
N LEU A 233 10.01 -8.17 -9.16
CA LEU A 233 9.55 -8.69 -7.87
C LEU A 233 10.22 -10.02 -7.49
N LYS A 234 10.59 -10.87 -8.44
CA LYS A 234 11.40 -12.07 -8.16
C LYS A 234 12.77 -11.70 -7.60
N VAL A 235 13.47 -10.76 -8.25
CA VAL A 235 14.77 -10.27 -7.78
C VAL A 235 14.63 -9.56 -6.43
N TYR A 236 13.49 -8.89 -6.20
CA TYR A 236 13.18 -8.26 -4.94
C TYR A 236 13.07 -9.26 -3.78
N LEU A 237 12.51 -10.44 -4.00
CA LEU A 237 12.44 -11.49 -2.98
C LEU A 237 13.84 -11.95 -2.56
N ASP A 238 14.76 -12.12 -3.50
CA ASP A 238 16.15 -12.46 -3.20
C ASP A 238 16.85 -11.35 -2.41
N TYR A 239 16.59 -10.08 -2.75
CA TYR A 239 17.09 -8.93 -2.02
C TYR A 239 16.62 -8.92 -0.56
N ILE A 240 15.34 -9.15 -0.29
CA ILE A 240 14.79 -9.21 1.06
C ILE A 240 15.42 -10.35 1.87
N GLU A 241 15.65 -11.50 1.26
CA GLU A 241 16.30 -12.62 1.92
C GLU A 241 17.75 -12.29 2.32
N VAL A 242 18.49 -11.59 1.46
CA VAL A 242 19.84 -11.07 1.79
C VAL A 242 19.79 -10.11 2.97
N LEU A 243 18.83 -9.17 2.98
CA LEU A 243 18.64 -8.24 4.09
C LEU A 243 18.33 -8.97 5.41
N ARG A 244 17.47 -9.98 5.37
CA ARG A 244 17.10 -10.78 6.53
C ARG A 244 18.32 -11.52 7.10
N LYS A 245 19.11 -12.18 6.26
CA LYS A 245 20.34 -12.87 6.65
C LYS A 245 21.35 -11.91 7.28
N ASN A 246 21.57 -10.76 6.64
CA ASN A 246 22.48 -9.74 7.17
C ASN A 246 21.99 -9.14 8.49
N GLY A 247 20.69 -8.95 8.65
CA GLY A 247 20.10 -8.48 9.91
C GLY A 247 20.24 -9.48 11.05
N ALA A 248 20.06 -10.77 10.78
CA ALA A 248 20.26 -11.83 11.74
C ALA A 248 21.75 -11.92 12.18
N ALA A 249 22.66 -11.83 11.22
CA ALA A 249 24.11 -11.84 11.50
C ALA A 249 24.52 -10.64 12.38
N ARG A 250 24.03 -9.43 12.10
CA ARG A 250 24.30 -8.24 12.93
C ARG A 250 23.78 -8.40 14.36
N LYS A 251 22.56 -8.92 14.52
CA LYS A 251 21.99 -9.18 15.86
C LYS A 251 22.83 -10.17 16.65
N ALA A 252 23.32 -11.24 16.03
CA ALA A 252 24.21 -12.22 16.66
C ALA A 252 25.50 -11.56 17.17
N ILE A 253 26.16 -10.76 16.32
CA ILE A 253 27.39 -10.02 16.68
C ILE A 253 27.13 -9.05 17.84
N ASP A 254 26.00 -8.33 17.84
CA ASP A 254 25.65 -7.39 18.91
C ASP A 254 25.38 -8.11 20.23
N ILE A 255 24.79 -9.30 20.20
CA ILE A 255 24.58 -10.13 21.41
C ILE A 255 25.94 -10.59 21.97
N GLU A 256 26.79 -11.18 21.13
CA GLU A 256 28.15 -11.63 21.55
C GLU A 256 28.99 -10.48 22.15
N ARG A 257 28.90 -9.28 21.51
CA ARG A 257 29.59 -8.09 22.03
C ARG A 257 29.07 -7.65 23.40
N ARG A 258 27.75 -7.70 23.62
CA ARG A 258 27.13 -7.36 24.93
C ARG A 258 27.46 -8.40 26.01
N GLU A 259 27.52 -9.66 25.66
CA GLU A 259 27.88 -10.74 26.57
C GLU A 259 29.38 -10.73 26.89
N GLY A 260 30.23 -10.43 25.89
CA GLY A 260 31.67 -10.24 26.08
C GLY A 260 32.05 -9.03 26.95
N LEU A 261 31.21 -7.99 27.00
CA LEU A 261 31.39 -6.83 27.89
C LEU A 261 30.90 -7.06 29.32
N ARG A 262 30.24 -8.18 29.60
CA ARG A 262 29.75 -8.55 30.95
C ARG A 262 30.67 -9.57 31.66
N ARG A 263 31.72 -10.01 31.00
CA ARG A 263 32.81 -10.85 31.58
C ARG A 263 34.02 -9.99 31.87
#